data_097d161371e52bee0f66a3a59fac512f
#
_entry.id   097d161371e52bee0f66a3a59fac512f
#
_cell.length_a   1.000
_cell.length_b   1.000
_cell.length_c   1.000
_cell.angle_alpha   90.00
_cell.angle_beta   90.00
_cell.angle_gamma   90.00
#
_symmetry.space_group_name_H-M   'P 1'
#
loop_
_entity.id
_entity.type
_entity.pdbx_description
1 polymer ?
#
loop_
_entity_poly.entity_id
_entity_poly.type
_entity_poly.pdbx_seq_one_letter_code
_entity_poly.pdbx_strand_id
1 'polypeptide(L)'
;MKRTFHLSTWLCTIALASASAAELGGKLEPMFEQHCYDCHDADAKKGGLDLTALKWQPDDIENLQQWTKVFDKVERGEMPPKKKARPPAEVSSAFLKTLRGELHGSSRRKQESEGRVVYRRLNRTEYVQTVHDLLGIDTPLRDLLPEDGTAGGFDNIGAALNLSAVHLERYLQAADLALKEATITTPKPETKKIRTDYNETWHDWNAPGFQLNQWTHSPEGLLAIRWNGVNGPLGELGAWSPPVPDARYRFRIRARAMIDKTGPNAGKNDATRPDRHIILKVALADWPRTGLTLGNTYFEMSPAEFREFTYEARVPKGKTLWLSPYRAVPEKPDERAMVAGICAVVEWVEIEGPLHEQWPPPGHRLLYGDLPLQPADPKTPGKDLRATSAQPEADARRLLAAFLPKAFRRPVSEDEVSEHLALVKQQMA
;
A
#
# COMPACT_ATOMS: atom_id res chain seq x y z
N MET A 1 -58.61 -26.16 -17.23
CA MET A 1 -57.91 -25.13 -18.03
C MET A 1 -56.40 -25.42 -17.96
N LYS A 2 -55.87 -25.97 -19.06
CA LYS A 2 -54.44 -26.37 -19.19
C LYS A 2 -53.62 -25.14 -19.56
N ARG A 3 -52.62 -24.77 -18.73
CA ARG A 3 -51.62 -23.77 -19.08
C ARG A 3 -50.46 -24.46 -19.80
N THR A 4 -50.35 -24.23 -21.09
CA THR A 4 -49.20 -24.58 -21.93
C THR A 4 -48.07 -23.58 -21.65
N PHE A 5 -46.96 -24.05 -21.11
CA PHE A 5 -45.74 -23.26 -20.90
C PHE A 5 -44.92 -23.23 -22.19
N HIS A 6 -44.55 -22.04 -22.62
CA HIS A 6 -43.71 -21.80 -23.79
C HIS A 6 -42.26 -22.25 -23.55
N LEU A 7 -41.87 -23.33 -24.24
CA LEU A 7 -40.50 -23.90 -24.25
C LEU A 7 -39.67 -23.42 -25.45
N SER A 8 -40.05 -22.30 -26.09
CA SER A 8 -39.54 -21.94 -27.41
C SER A 8 -38.43 -20.88 -27.43
N THR A 9 -38.08 -20.27 -26.31
CA THR A 9 -37.17 -19.11 -26.32
C THR A 9 -35.70 -19.45 -26.03
N TRP A 10 -35.39 -20.63 -25.52
CA TRP A 10 -34.02 -21.00 -25.15
C TRP A 10 -33.18 -21.65 -26.25
N LEU A 11 -33.83 -22.22 -27.28
CA LEU A 11 -33.09 -22.85 -28.38
C LEU A 11 -32.50 -21.86 -29.40
N CYS A 12 -33.04 -20.64 -29.51
CA CYS A 12 -32.57 -19.64 -30.49
C CYS A 12 -31.25 -18.98 -30.13
N THR A 13 -30.93 -18.81 -28.82
CA THR A 13 -29.70 -18.13 -28.36
C THR A 13 -28.46 -18.99 -28.53
N ILE A 14 -28.57 -20.32 -28.35
CA ILE A 14 -27.45 -21.26 -28.53
C ILE A 14 -27.06 -21.39 -29.99
N ALA A 15 -28.04 -21.36 -30.92
CA ALA A 15 -27.79 -21.46 -32.36
C ALA A 15 -27.08 -20.24 -32.95
N LEU A 16 -27.31 -19.02 -32.41
CA LEU A 16 -26.68 -17.78 -32.86
C LEU A 16 -25.18 -17.67 -32.43
N ALA A 17 -24.85 -18.15 -31.24
CA ALA A 17 -23.47 -18.15 -30.76
C ALA A 17 -22.59 -19.17 -31.52
N SER A 18 -23.14 -20.33 -31.86
CA SER A 18 -22.46 -21.38 -32.65
C SER A 18 -22.18 -20.94 -34.08
N ALA A 19 -23.08 -20.18 -34.69
CA ALA A 19 -22.92 -19.66 -36.06
C ALA A 19 -21.80 -18.62 -36.15
N SER A 20 -21.67 -17.75 -35.17
CA SER A 20 -20.61 -16.71 -35.10
C SER A 20 -19.21 -17.31 -34.91
N ALA A 21 -19.08 -18.35 -34.09
CA ALA A 21 -17.80 -19.02 -33.86
C ALA A 21 -17.28 -19.78 -35.09
N ALA A 22 -18.20 -20.45 -35.82
CA ALA A 22 -17.86 -21.14 -37.06
C ALA A 22 -17.48 -20.15 -38.18
N GLU A 23 -18.11 -18.98 -38.22
CA GLU A 23 -17.82 -17.94 -39.21
C GLU A 23 -16.45 -17.27 -38.98
N LEU A 24 -16.05 -17.06 -37.74
CA LEU A 24 -14.71 -16.50 -37.42
C LEU A 24 -13.61 -17.51 -37.79
N GLY A 25 -13.78 -18.78 -37.41
CA GLY A 25 -12.86 -19.86 -37.79
C GLY A 25 -12.59 -19.85 -39.29
N GLY A 26 -13.65 -19.90 -40.11
CA GLY A 26 -13.50 -19.89 -41.58
C GLY A 26 -12.81 -18.65 -42.16
N LYS A 27 -12.92 -17.48 -41.50
CA LYS A 27 -12.23 -16.25 -41.94
C LYS A 27 -10.73 -16.23 -41.57
N LEU A 28 -10.33 -16.89 -40.51
CA LEU A 28 -8.95 -16.91 -40.02
C LEU A 28 -8.18 -18.14 -40.54
N GLU A 29 -8.85 -19.22 -40.86
CA GLU A 29 -8.29 -20.51 -41.28
C GLU A 29 -7.25 -20.40 -42.39
N PRO A 30 -7.45 -19.66 -43.48
CA PRO A 30 -6.44 -19.59 -44.57
C PRO A 30 -5.09 -19.04 -44.11
N MET A 31 -5.09 -18.12 -43.14
CA MET A 31 -3.87 -17.59 -42.53
C MET A 31 -3.19 -18.62 -41.65
N PHE A 32 -3.96 -19.38 -40.90
CA PHE A 32 -3.43 -20.42 -40.01
C PHE A 32 -2.87 -21.60 -40.80
N GLU A 33 -3.55 -22.10 -41.78
CA GLU A 33 -3.10 -23.21 -42.63
C GLU A 33 -1.79 -22.91 -43.35
N GLN A 34 -1.68 -21.71 -43.92
CA GLN A 34 -0.51 -21.36 -44.72
C GLN A 34 0.72 -20.92 -43.90
N HIS A 35 0.51 -20.37 -42.68
CA HIS A 35 1.58 -19.69 -41.98
C HIS A 35 1.77 -20.08 -40.51
N CYS A 36 0.86 -20.84 -39.91
CA CYS A 36 0.85 -21.09 -38.48
C CYS A 36 0.86 -22.57 -38.08
N TYR A 37 0.08 -23.42 -38.74
CA TYR A 37 -0.12 -24.83 -38.34
C TYR A 37 1.14 -25.67 -38.37
N ASP A 38 2.12 -25.43 -39.26
CA ASP A 38 3.43 -26.12 -39.25
C ASP A 38 4.09 -26.14 -37.85
N CYS A 39 3.73 -25.21 -36.98
CA CYS A 39 4.35 -25.06 -35.67
C CYS A 39 3.36 -25.14 -34.53
N HIS A 40 2.08 -24.88 -34.80
CA HIS A 40 1.03 -24.73 -33.80
C HIS A 40 -0.18 -25.66 -34.10
N ASP A 41 0.08 -26.87 -34.54
CA ASP A 41 -0.90 -27.95 -34.66
C ASP A 41 -0.88 -28.87 -33.42
N ALA A 42 -1.66 -29.96 -33.48
CA ALA A 42 -1.77 -30.93 -32.39
C ALA A 42 -0.47 -31.66 -32.06
N ASP A 43 0.45 -31.79 -33.04
CA ASP A 43 1.70 -32.56 -32.91
C ASP A 43 2.86 -31.68 -32.48
N ALA A 44 3.01 -30.50 -33.10
CA ALA A 44 4.16 -29.62 -32.88
C ALA A 44 4.04 -28.74 -31.63
N LYS A 45 2.87 -28.20 -31.34
CA LYS A 45 2.50 -27.36 -30.14
C LYS A 45 3.60 -26.43 -29.65
N LYS A 46 4.31 -25.74 -30.56
CA LYS A 46 5.40 -24.85 -30.17
C LYS A 46 4.91 -23.74 -29.27
N GLY A 47 5.59 -23.55 -28.15
CA GLY A 47 5.16 -22.62 -27.11
C GLY A 47 3.90 -23.05 -26.36
N GLY A 48 3.51 -24.35 -26.44
CA GLY A 48 2.33 -24.89 -25.80
C GLY A 48 1.01 -24.52 -26.48
N LEU A 49 1.05 -23.91 -27.68
CA LEU A 49 -0.13 -23.45 -28.41
C LEU A 49 -0.50 -24.42 -29.51
N ASP A 50 -1.74 -24.87 -29.50
CA ASP A 50 -2.41 -25.66 -30.54
C ASP A 50 -3.54 -24.81 -31.14
N LEU A 51 -3.33 -24.26 -32.33
CA LEU A 51 -4.29 -23.42 -33.02
C LEU A 51 -5.44 -24.24 -33.66
N THR A 52 -5.20 -25.53 -33.94
CA THR A 52 -6.25 -26.42 -34.53
C THR A 52 -7.32 -26.73 -33.49
N ALA A 53 -6.97 -26.74 -32.21
CA ALA A 53 -7.90 -26.94 -31.10
C ALA A 53 -8.47 -25.62 -30.52
N LEU A 54 -7.91 -24.48 -30.89
CA LEU A 54 -8.28 -23.17 -30.32
C LEU A 54 -9.59 -22.65 -30.95
N LYS A 55 -10.72 -23.00 -30.36
CA LYS A 55 -12.04 -22.51 -30.77
C LYS A 55 -12.28 -21.11 -30.22
N TRP A 56 -13.09 -20.30 -30.92
CA TRP A 56 -13.50 -18.99 -30.45
C TRP A 56 -14.57 -19.13 -29.34
N GLN A 57 -14.17 -18.80 -28.11
CA GLN A 57 -15.02 -18.85 -26.92
C GLN A 57 -14.76 -17.54 -26.09
N PRO A 58 -15.34 -16.42 -26.55
CA PRO A 58 -15.01 -15.09 -25.96
C PRO A 58 -15.54 -14.91 -24.53
N ASP A 59 -16.45 -15.77 -24.07
CA ASP A 59 -16.94 -15.73 -22.69
C ASP A 59 -15.98 -16.43 -21.70
N ASP A 60 -15.09 -17.28 -22.20
CA ASP A 60 -13.99 -17.86 -21.45
C ASP A 60 -12.79 -16.92 -21.45
N ILE A 61 -12.41 -16.46 -20.27
CA ILE A 61 -11.33 -15.49 -20.09
C ILE A 61 -9.96 -16.02 -20.53
N GLU A 62 -9.69 -17.31 -20.32
CA GLU A 62 -8.41 -17.93 -20.71
C GLU A 62 -8.34 -18.04 -22.24
N ASN A 63 -9.45 -18.42 -22.87
CA ASN A 63 -9.58 -18.48 -24.32
C ASN A 63 -9.39 -17.09 -24.94
N LEU A 64 -10.05 -16.07 -24.41
CA LEU A 64 -9.93 -14.69 -24.87
C LEU A 64 -8.48 -14.17 -24.74
N GLN A 65 -7.80 -14.51 -23.64
CA GLN A 65 -6.37 -14.16 -23.44
C GLN A 65 -5.48 -14.86 -24.48
N GLN A 66 -5.76 -16.11 -24.83
CA GLN A 66 -5.00 -16.80 -25.87
C GLN A 66 -5.19 -16.15 -27.23
N TRP A 67 -6.40 -15.80 -27.63
CA TRP A 67 -6.68 -15.07 -28.87
C TRP A 67 -6.02 -13.68 -28.89
N THR A 68 -6.02 -12.99 -27.75
CA THR A 68 -5.30 -11.70 -27.61
C THR A 68 -3.80 -11.87 -27.80
N LYS A 69 -3.18 -12.93 -27.23
CA LYS A 69 -1.76 -13.25 -27.48
C LYS A 69 -1.47 -13.54 -28.93
N VAL A 70 -2.33 -14.27 -29.62
CA VAL A 70 -2.22 -14.52 -31.06
C VAL A 70 -2.23 -13.21 -31.85
N PHE A 71 -3.21 -12.34 -31.55
CA PHE A 71 -3.29 -11.02 -32.17
C PHE A 71 -2.02 -10.20 -31.95
N ASP A 72 -1.57 -10.04 -30.70
CA ASP A 72 -0.41 -9.25 -30.32
C ASP A 72 0.87 -9.75 -31.00
N LYS A 73 1.07 -11.06 -31.06
CA LYS A 73 2.26 -11.65 -31.68
C LYS A 73 2.34 -11.42 -33.17
N VAL A 74 1.19 -11.47 -33.85
CA VAL A 74 1.12 -11.18 -35.29
C VAL A 74 1.25 -9.68 -35.54
N GLU A 75 0.58 -8.84 -34.75
CA GLU A 75 0.62 -7.36 -34.88
C GLU A 75 2.04 -6.81 -34.68
N ARG A 76 2.77 -7.32 -33.67
CA ARG A 76 4.17 -6.92 -33.40
C ARG A 76 5.15 -7.53 -34.40
N GLY A 77 4.69 -8.36 -35.33
CA GLY A 77 5.54 -9.07 -36.28
C GLY A 77 6.48 -10.10 -35.63
N GLU A 78 6.13 -10.60 -34.44
CA GLU A 78 6.89 -11.66 -33.78
C GLU A 78 6.53 -13.04 -34.36
N MET A 79 5.31 -13.20 -34.90
CA MET A 79 4.84 -14.38 -35.59
C MET A 79 4.34 -14.06 -37.02
N PRO A 80 4.65 -14.92 -37.97
CA PRO A 80 5.61 -16.02 -37.95
C PRO A 80 7.05 -15.57 -37.63
N PRO A 81 7.93 -16.46 -37.09
CA PRO A 81 9.28 -16.07 -36.71
C PRO A 81 10.09 -15.60 -37.94
N LYS A 82 11.11 -14.77 -37.74
CA LYS A 82 11.93 -14.16 -38.81
C LYS A 82 12.55 -15.17 -39.81
N LYS A 83 12.73 -16.44 -39.41
CA LYS A 83 13.30 -17.51 -40.24
C LYS A 83 12.25 -18.19 -41.12
N LYS A 84 10.96 -17.88 -41.01
CA LYS A 84 9.88 -18.45 -41.81
C LYS A 84 9.33 -17.42 -42.80
N ALA A 85 8.75 -17.90 -43.92
CA ALA A 85 8.09 -17.04 -44.88
C ALA A 85 6.98 -16.21 -44.20
N ARG A 86 6.98 -14.92 -44.48
CA ARG A 86 5.98 -14.01 -43.94
C ARG A 86 4.75 -13.97 -44.83
N PRO A 87 3.55 -13.91 -44.26
CA PRO A 87 2.35 -13.67 -45.06
C PRO A 87 2.43 -12.32 -45.76
N PRO A 88 1.83 -12.18 -46.95
CA PRO A 88 1.68 -10.88 -47.61
C PRO A 88 1.04 -9.85 -46.67
N ALA A 89 1.41 -8.57 -46.85
CA ALA A 89 0.95 -7.49 -45.97
C ALA A 89 -0.59 -7.38 -45.95
N GLU A 90 -1.23 -7.59 -47.10
CA GLU A 90 -2.68 -7.57 -47.22
C GLU A 90 -3.33 -8.72 -46.42
N VAL A 91 -2.75 -9.92 -46.43
CA VAL A 91 -3.25 -11.09 -45.69
C VAL A 91 -3.13 -10.86 -44.19
N SER A 92 -1.96 -10.38 -43.72
CA SER A 92 -1.72 -10.03 -42.33
C SER A 92 -2.68 -8.92 -41.86
N SER A 93 -2.88 -7.90 -42.66
CA SER A 93 -3.77 -6.77 -42.36
C SER A 93 -5.23 -7.21 -42.27
N ALA A 94 -5.69 -8.05 -43.21
CA ALA A 94 -7.04 -8.60 -43.20
C ALA A 94 -7.29 -9.49 -41.96
N PHE A 95 -6.34 -10.37 -41.64
CA PHE A 95 -6.37 -11.19 -40.44
C PHE A 95 -6.46 -10.32 -39.16
N LEU A 96 -5.56 -9.35 -38.98
CA LEU A 96 -5.56 -8.47 -37.83
C LEU A 96 -6.84 -7.64 -37.72
N LYS A 97 -7.35 -7.13 -38.84
CA LYS A 97 -8.62 -6.38 -38.89
C LYS A 97 -9.79 -7.25 -38.42
N THR A 98 -9.88 -8.48 -38.91
CA THR A 98 -10.93 -9.42 -38.56
C THR A 98 -10.88 -9.77 -37.08
N LEU A 99 -9.71 -10.22 -36.60
CA LEU A 99 -9.54 -10.63 -35.19
C LEU A 99 -9.73 -9.45 -34.23
N ARG A 100 -9.23 -8.27 -34.56
CA ARG A 100 -9.45 -7.05 -33.78
C ARG A 100 -10.94 -6.73 -33.66
N GLY A 101 -11.69 -6.82 -34.77
CA GLY A 101 -13.13 -6.58 -34.80
C GLY A 101 -13.88 -7.51 -33.84
N GLU A 102 -13.52 -8.79 -33.83
CA GLU A 102 -14.14 -9.77 -32.95
C GLU A 102 -13.75 -9.61 -31.46
N LEU A 103 -12.47 -9.36 -31.18
CA LEU A 103 -12.01 -9.08 -29.83
C LEU A 103 -12.71 -7.84 -29.24
N HIS A 104 -12.77 -6.74 -29.99
CA HIS A 104 -13.47 -5.53 -29.55
C HIS A 104 -14.99 -5.74 -29.49
N GLY A 105 -15.56 -6.46 -30.46
CA GLY A 105 -17.00 -6.75 -30.48
C GLY A 105 -17.43 -7.59 -29.28
N SER A 106 -16.69 -8.63 -28.94
CA SER A 106 -16.96 -9.45 -27.76
C SER A 106 -16.82 -8.66 -26.45
N SER A 107 -15.75 -7.87 -26.33
CA SER A 107 -15.56 -7.01 -25.16
C SER A 107 -16.72 -6.00 -25.00
N ARG A 108 -17.18 -5.40 -26.09
CA ARG A 108 -18.31 -4.46 -26.06
C ARG A 108 -19.62 -5.15 -25.68
N ARG A 109 -19.93 -6.30 -26.30
CA ARG A 109 -21.14 -7.08 -25.97
C ARG A 109 -21.16 -7.45 -24.50
N LYS A 110 -20.01 -7.87 -23.95
CA LYS A 110 -19.87 -8.19 -22.52
C LYS A 110 -20.11 -6.96 -21.65
N GLN A 111 -19.55 -5.81 -22.01
CA GLN A 111 -19.78 -4.54 -21.30
C GLN A 111 -21.25 -4.07 -21.37
N GLU A 112 -21.95 -4.31 -22.49
CA GLU A 112 -23.36 -3.97 -22.65
C GLU A 112 -24.29 -4.87 -21.84
N SER A 113 -23.94 -6.17 -21.68
CA SER A 113 -24.74 -7.14 -20.95
C SER A 113 -24.45 -7.20 -19.45
N GLU A 114 -23.19 -7.09 -19.06
CA GLU A 114 -22.72 -7.24 -17.67
C GLU A 114 -22.37 -5.90 -17.01
N GLY A 115 -22.38 -4.82 -17.77
CA GLY A 115 -21.87 -3.51 -17.35
C GLY A 115 -20.37 -3.36 -17.58
N ARG A 116 -19.88 -2.13 -17.37
CA ARG A 116 -18.47 -1.77 -17.64
C ARG A 116 -17.47 -2.40 -16.67
N VAL A 117 -17.94 -2.79 -15.50
CA VAL A 117 -17.09 -3.31 -14.42
C VAL A 117 -17.79 -4.51 -13.80
N VAL A 118 -17.13 -5.66 -13.79
CA VAL A 118 -17.58 -6.82 -13.02
C VAL A 118 -17.65 -6.42 -11.55
N TYR A 119 -18.77 -6.73 -10.89
CA TYR A 119 -18.93 -6.47 -9.48
C TYR A 119 -17.86 -7.26 -8.72
N ARG A 120 -16.97 -6.55 -8.05
CA ARG A 120 -15.89 -7.16 -7.28
C ARG A 120 -15.74 -6.49 -5.92
N ARG A 121 -15.23 -7.20 -4.95
CA ARG A 121 -14.77 -6.55 -3.71
C ARG A 121 -13.56 -5.66 -3.97
N LEU A 122 -13.31 -4.74 -3.09
CA LEU A 122 -12.05 -4.02 -3.07
C LEU A 122 -10.90 -4.98 -2.77
N ASN A 123 -9.75 -4.80 -3.41
CA ASN A 123 -8.55 -5.48 -2.98
C ASN A 123 -8.04 -4.86 -1.65
N ARG A 124 -7.05 -5.50 -1.04
CA ARG A 124 -6.49 -5.10 0.26
C ARG A 124 -6.00 -3.64 0.26
N THR A 125 -5.33 -3.21 -0.78
CA THR A 125 -4.83 -1.84 -0.92
C THR A 125 -5.98 -0.85 -1.10
N GLU A 126 -6.92 -1.15 -1.97
CA GLU A 126 -8.11 -0.31 -2.22
C GLU A 126 -8.98 -0.17 -0.98
N TYR A 127 -9.16 -1.26 -0.21
CA TYR A 127 -9.92 -1.22 1.03
C TYR A 127 -9.25 -0.30 2.06
N VAL A 128 -7.94 -0.46 2.29
CA VAL A 128 -7.19 0.37 3.24
C VAL A 128 -7.27 1.84 2.84
N GLN A 129 -6.99 2.18 1.59
CA GLN A 129 -7.09 3.56 1.11
C GLN A 129 -8.51 4.13 1.25
N THR A 130 -9.52 3.32 0.94
CA THR A 130 -10.91 3.72 1.08
C THR A 130 -11.27 4.08 2.52
N VAL A 131 -10.85 3.27 3.48
CA VAL A 131 -11.13 3.51 4.90
C VAL A 131 -10.34 4.70 5.44
N HIS A 132 -9.06 4.84 5.01
CA HIS A 132 -8.24 5.99 5.36
C HIS A 132 -8.85 7.31 4.84
N ASP A 133 -9.25 7.34 3.57
CA ASP A 133 -9.86 8.52 2.95
C ASP A 133 -11.23 8.83 3.58
N LEU A 134 -12.04 7.80 3.85
CA LEU A 134 -13.38 7.96 4.42
C LEU A 134 -13.31 8.51 5.84
N LEU A 135 -12.41 7.98 6.68
CA LEU A 135 -12.35 8.30 8.11
C LEU A 135 -11.25 9.31 8.48
N GLY A 136 -10.40 9.71 7.51
CA GLY A 136 -9.29 10.64 7.76
C GLY A 136 -8.28 10.10 8.79
N ILE A 137 -8.00 8.80 8.74
CA ILE A 137 -7.06 8.10 9.61
C ILE A 137 -5.87 7.59 8.83
N ASP A 138 -4.77 7.28 9.52
CA ASP A 138 -3.56 6.69 8.94
C ASP A 138 -3.14 5.37 9.62
N THR A 139 -4.07 4.75 10.35
CA THR A 139 -3.87 3.49 11.07
C THR A 139 -3.48 2.36 10.14
N PRO A 140 -2.44 1.57 10.43
CA PRO A 140 -1.96 0.50 9.55
C PRO A 140 -2.93 -0.70 9.55
N LEU A 141 -3.95 -0.64 8.71
CA LEU A 141 -4.98 -1.70 8.58
C LEU A 141 -4.53 -2.86 7.70
N ARG A 142 -3.48 -2.67 6.90
CA ARG A 142 -3.03 -3.63 5.89
C ARG A 142 -2.74 -5.02 6.47
N ASP A 143 -2.09 -5.08 7.61
CA ASP A 143 -1.64 -6.35 8.22
C ASP A 143 -2.77 -7.16 8.86
N LEU A 144 -3.95 -6.55 9.03
CA LEU A 144 -5.15 -7.24 9.49
C LEU A 144 -5.85 -7.99 8.36
N LEU A 145 -5.63 -7.61 7.11
CA LEU A 145 -6.37 -8.11 5.96
C LEU A 145 -5.62 -9.26 5.29
N PRO A 146 -6.33 -10.31 4.83
CA PRO A 146 -5.74 -11.39 4.05
C PRO A 146 -5.09 -10.87 2.76
N GLU A 147 -4.14 -11.61 2.23
CA GLU A 147 -3.57 -11.34 0.92
C GLU A 147 -4.59 -11.65 -0.19
N ASP A 148 -4.55 -10.86 -1.25
CA ASP A 148 -5.40 -11.05 -2.41
C ASP A 148 -4.78 -12.07 -3.37
N GLY A 149 -5.65 -12.85 -4.02
CA GLY A 149 -5.25 -13.65 -5.17
C GLY A 149 -4.88 -12.76 -6.36
N THR A 150 -4.13 -13.30 -7.30
CA THR A 150 -3.78 -12.62 -8.55
C THR A 150 -4.31 -13.38 -9.76
N ALA A 151 -4.71 -12.65 -10.80
CA ALA A 151 -5.03 -13.18 -12.11
C ALA A 151 -4.31 -12.37 -13.18
N GLY A 152 -3.58 -13.04 -14.08
CA GLY A 152 -2.77 -12.37 -15.10
C GLY A 152 -1.68 -11.44 -14.53
N GLY A 153 -1.24 -11.65 -13.28
CA GLY A 153 -0.26 -10.81 -12.58
C GLY A 153 -0.85 -9.57 -11.87
N PHE A 154 -2.18 -9.42 -11.85
CA PHE A 154 -2.86 -8.30 -11.20
C PHE A 154 -3.73 -8.79 -10.03
N ASP A 155 -3.73 -8.01 -8.94
CA ASP A 155 -4.48 -8.26 -7.71
C ASP A 155 -5.85 -7.55 -7.66
N ASN A 156 -6.24 -6.88 -8.73
CA ASN A 156 -7.49 -6.12 -8.85
C ASN A 156 -8.49 -6.71 -9.86
N ILE A 157 -8.24 -7.92 -10.34
CA ILE A 157 -9.13 -8.61 -11.26
C ILE A 157 -10.23 -9.34 -10.48
N GLY A 158 -11.49 -9.10 -10.82
CA GLY A 158 -12.65 -9.65 -10.11
C GLY A 158 -12.64 -11.17 -9.94
N ALA A 159 -12.16 -11.92 -10.94
CA ALA A 159 -12.04 -13.37 -10.87
C ALA A 159 -11.09 -13.88 -9.77
N ALA A 160 -10.11 -13.07 -9.36
CA ALA A 160 -9.17 -13.40 -8.29
C ALA A 160 -9.62 -12.90 -6.90
N LEU A 161 -10.65 -12.05 -6.85
CA LEU A 161 -11.08 -11.38 -5.62
C LEU A 161 -12.29 -12.10 -4.98
N ASN A 162 -12.12 -13.36 -4.63
CA ASN A 162 -13.13 -14.13 -3.92
C ASN A 162 -13.36 -13.58 -2.50
N LEU A 163 -14.60 -13.63 -2.04
CA LEU A 163 -14.99 -13.28 -0.68
C LEU A 163 -15.18 -14.57 0.13
N SER A 164 -14.41 -14.72 1.20
CA SER A 164 -14.56 -15.80 2.18
C SER A 164 -15.07 -15.27 3.53
N ALA A 165 -15.51 -16.15 4.40
CA ALA A 165 -15.88 -15.81 5.78
C ALA A 165 -14.71 -15.13 6.53
N VAL A 166 -13.47 -15.58 6.28
CA VAL A 166 -12.26 -14.97 6.86
C VAL A 166 -12.08 -13.54 6.38
N HIS A 167 -12.29 -13.26 5.08
CA HIS A 167 -12.24 -11.88 4.57
C HIS A 167 -13.27 -10.99 5.27
N LEU A 168 -14.50 -11.49 5.42
CA LEU A 168 -15.57 -10.72 6.06
C LEU A 168 -15.25 -10.40 7.53
N GLU A 169 -14.77 -11.39 8.28
CA GLU A 169 -14.35 -11.20 9.66
C GLU A 169 -13.23 -10.16 9.77
N ARG A 170 -12.20 -10.25 8.91
CA ARG A 170 -11.07 -9.32 8.93
C ARG A 170 -11.48 -7.90 8.50
N TYR A 171 -12.40 -7.76 7.56
CA TYR A 171 -12.94 -6.45 7.21
C TYR A 171 -13.69 -5.82 8.38
N LEU A 172 -14.49 -6.60 9.12
CA LEU A 172 -15.17 -6.10 10.33
C LEU A 172 -14.16 -5.68 11.39
N GLN A 173 -13.13 -6.49 11.68
CA GLN A 173 -12.07 -6.13 12.62
C GLN A 173 -11.32 -4.86 12.21
N ALA A 174 -11.01 -4.71 10.92
CA ALA A 174 -10.37 -3.50 10.40
C ALA A 174 -11.28 -2.28 10.51
N ALA A 175 -12.58 -2.44 10.25
CA ALA A 175 -13.57 -1.37 10.41
C ALA A 175 -13.72 -0.95 11.87
N ASP A 176 -13.79 -1.90 12.81
CA ASP A 176 -13.87 -1.62 14.25
C ASP A 176 -12.64 -0.83 14.72
N LEU A 177 -11.44 -1.25 14.32
CA LEU A 177 -10.22 -0.53 14.64
C LEU A 177 -10.24 0.89 14.04
N ALA A 178 -10.63 1.02 12.78
CA ALA A 178 -10.71 2.31 12.09
C ALA A 178 -11.71 3.27 12.74
N LEU A 179 -12.88 2.79 13.12
CA LEU A 179 -13.89 3.57 13.83
C LEU A 179 -13.41 4.00 15.23
N LYS A 180 -12.73 3.10 15.94
CA LYS A 180 -12.14 3.40 17.24
C LYS A 180 -11.08 4.51 17.13
N GLU A 181 -10.21 4.46 16.14
CA GLU A 181 -9.21 5.48 15.88
C GLU A 181 -9.83 6.82 15.43
N ALA A 182 -10.89 6.77 14.64
CA ALA A 182 -11.62 7.96 14.21
C ALA A 182 -12.42 8.62 15.34
N THR A 183 -12.74 7.87 16.40
CA THR A 183 -13.61 8.36 17.50
C THR A 183 -12.77 8.90 18.66
N ILE A 184 -13.02 10.15 19.06
CA ILE A 184 -12.39 10.70 20.26
C ILE A 184 -13.13 10.20 21.49
N THR A 185 -12.36 9.64 22.41
CA THR A 185 -12.83 9.24 23.75
C THR A 185 -12.00 9.87 24.87
N THR A 186 -10.97 10.64 24.55
CA THR A 186 -10.09 11.29 25.53
C THR A 186 -9.92 12.77 25.21
N PRO A 187 -9.62 13.62 26.19
CA PRO A 187 -9.28 15.02 25.94
C PRO A 187 -8.11 15.17 24.95
N LYS A 188 -8.06 16.34 24.30
CA LYS A 188 -6.94 16.65 23.40
C LYS A 188 -5.62 16.50 24.13
N PRO A 189 -4.74 15.59 23.69
CA PRO A 189 -3.41 15.48 24.29
C PRO A 189 -2.60 16.76 24.07
N GLU A 190 -1.86 17.17 25.10
CA GLU A 190 -0.97 18.32 25.00
C GLU A 190 0.20 17.99 24.08
N THR A 191 0.48 18.86 23.11
CA THR A 191 1.67 18.75 22.29
C THR A 191 2.89 19.20 23.13
N LYS A 192 3.84 18.30 23.32
CA LYS A 192 5.08 18.60 24.05
C LYS A 192 6.25 18.66 23.10
N LYS A 193 7.23 19.46 23.47
CA LYS A 193 8.47 19.62 22.75
C LYS A 193 9.62 19.29 23.70
N ILE A 194 10.42 18.29 23.32
CA ILE A 194 11.56 17.81 24.09
C ILE A 194 12.77 17.91 23.20
N ARG A 195 13.86 18.51 23.70
CA ARG A 195 15.15 18.59 23.02
C ARG A 195 16.21 17.90 23.86
N THR A 196 17.02 17.10 23.21
CA THR A 196 18.22 16.46 23.79
C THR A 196 19.42 16.90 22.99
N ASP A 197 20.38 17.52 23.70
CA ASP A 197 21.65 17.94 23.15
C ASP A 197 22.72 16.87 23.48
N TYR A 198 23.47 16.42 22.48
CA TYR A 198 24.46 15.35 22.58
C TYR A 198 25.85 15.90 22.67
N ASN A 199 26.22 16.42 23.85
CA ASN A 199 27.53 16.95 24.16
C ASN A 199 28.31 16.08 25.17
N GLU A 200 29.53 16.44 25.51
CA GLU A 200 30.41 15.69 26.41
C GLU A 200 29.85 15.47 27.83
N THR A 201 28.87 16.26 28.25
CA THR A 201 28.25 16.17 29.59
C THR A 201 27.16 15.11 29.65
N TRP A 202 26.82 14.48 28.53
CA TRP A 202 25.83 13.44 28.50
C TRP A 202 26.37 12.12 29.07
N HIS A 203 25.82 11.71 30.21
CA HIS A 203 26.46 10.76 31.13
C HIS A 203 26.35 9.27 30.78
N ASP A 204 25.47 8.85 29.84
CA ASP A 204 25.20 7.43 29.57
C ASP A 204 26.20 6.72 28.66
N TRP A 205 27.24 7.40 28.21
CA TRP A 205 28.28 6.86 27.34
C TRP A 205 29.07 5.68 27.94
N ASN A 206 29.14 5.60 29.26
CA ASN A 206 29.93 4.63 30.01
C ASN A 206 29.08 3.54 30.65
N ALA A 207 27.80 3.43 30.33
CA ALA A 207 26.93 2.39 30.89
C ALA A 207 27.47 0.99 30.58
N PRO A 208 27.54 0.08 31.56
CA PRO A 208 28.02 -1.28 31.36
C PRO A 208 27.09 -1.99 30.35
N GLY A 209 27.68 -2.54 29.29
CA GLY A 209 26.95 -3.26 28.24
C GLY A 209 26.82 -2.55 26.90
N PHE A 210 27.21 -1.29 26.80
CA PHE A 210 27.31 -0.61 25.52
C PHE A 210 28.64 -0.95 24.84
N GLN A 211 28.56 -1.46 23.63
CA GLN A 211 29.76 -1.81 22.87
C GLN A 211 30.42 -0.52 22.35
N LEU A 212 31.60 -0.19 22.83
CA LEU A 212 32.46 0.94 22.48
C LEU A 212 32.72 1.10 20.95
N ASN A 213 32.32 0.16 20.15
CA ASN A 213 32.49 0.18 18.69
C ASN A 213 31.36 0.88 17.92
N GLN A 214 30.27 1.28 18.58
CA GLN A 214 29.10 1.85 17.90
C GLN A 214 29.11 3.38 17.82
N TRP A 215 29.86 4.04 18.67
CA TRP A 215 29.98 5.48 18.70
C TRP A 215 31.38 5.94 19.13
N THR A 216 31.63 7.22 18.95
CA THR A 216 32.81 7.94 19.36
C THR A 216 32.43 9.40 19.59
N HIS A 217 33.38 10.25 19.99
CA HIS A 217 33.17 11.70 20.02
C HIS A 217 33.75 12.33 18.77
N SER A 218 33.09 13.37 18.27
CA SER A 218 33.68 14.26 17.28
C SER A 218 34.76 15.13 17.92
N PRO A 219 35.59 15.83 17.14
CA PRO A 219 36.58 16.78 17.68
C PRO A 219 35.95 17.87 18.55
N GLU A 220 34.67 18.18 18.36
CA GLU A 220 33.91 19.17 19.16
C GLU A 220 33.25 18.54 20.40
N GLY A 221 33.51 17.27 20.70
CA GLY A 221 32.93 16.58 21.84
C GLY A 221 31.49 16.11 21.67
N LEU A 222 30.98 16.06 20.43
CA LEU A 222 29.61 15.64 20.14
C LEU A 222 29.52 14.13 19.84
N LEU A 223 28.34 13.57 20.02
CA LEU A 223 28.07 12.17 19.67
C LEU A 223 28.30 11.90 18.18
N ALA A 224 29.18 10.96 17.90
CA ALA A 224 29.41 10.44 16.56
C ALA A 224 29.03 8.96 16.49
N ILE A 225 27.94 8.66 15.80
CA ILE A 225 27.42 7.30 15.59
C ILE A 225 28.23 6.64 14.47
N ARG A 226 28.95 5.57 14.80
CA ARG A 226 29.75 4.79 13.84
C ARG A 226 28.90 3.85 13.00
N TRP A 227 29.26 3.69 11.74
CA TRP A 227 28.78 2.56 10.95
C TRP A 227 29.69 1.35 11.20
N ASN A 228 29.13 0.31 11.80
CA ASN A 228 29.87 -0.94 12.07
C ASN A 228 29.13 -2.19 11.57
N GLY A 229 28.13 -2.01 10.71
CA GLY A 229 27.25 -3.08 10.23
C GLY A 229 26.18 -3.51 11.25
N VAL A 230 26.17 -2.90 12.43
CA VAL A 230 25.15 -3.11 13.47
C VAL A 230 24.53 -1.75 13.76
N ASN A 231 23.29 -1.59 13.44
CA ASN A 231 22.55 -0.37 13.74
C ASN A 231 22.33 -0.27 15.25
N GLY A 232 22.74 0.82 15.90
CA GLY A 232 22.51 1.09 17.32
C GLY A 232 21.51 2.22 17.52
N PRO A 233 20.56 2.11 18.47
CA PRO A 233 19.75 3.24 18.88
C PRO A 233 20.61 4.27 19.59
N LEU A 234 20.20 5.53 19.55
CA LEU A 234 20.78 6.58 20.36
C LEU A 234 20.35 6.39 21.82
N GLY A 235 21.28 6.19 22.73
CA GLY A 235 21.14 6.13 24.17
C GLY A 235 19.76 6.46 24.76
N GLU A 236 19.58 7.63 25.37
CA GLU A 236 18.29 8.05 25.94
C GLU A 236 17.13 8.15 24.94
N LEU A 237 17.40 8.44 23.66
CA LEU A 237 16.35 8.35 22.63
C LEU A 237 15.89 6.91 22.40
N GLY A 238 16.76 5.94 22.62
CA GLY A 238 16.39 4.53 22.61
C GLY A 238 15.38 4.16 23.70
N ALA A 239 15.41 4.85 24.84
CA ALA A 239 14.49 4.68 25.94
C ALA A 239 13.22 5.56 25.83
N TRP A 240 13.20 6.54 24.91
CA TRP A 240 12.03 7.39 24.73
C TRP A 240 10.86 6.56 24.18
N SER A 241 9.74 6.67 24.85
CA SER A 241 8.47 6.10 24.41
C SER A 241 7.48 7.22 24.13
N PRO A 242 6.66 7.12 23.08
CA PRO A 242 5.66 8.14 22.80
C PRO A 242 4.70 8.25 23.97
N PRO A 243 4.47 9.46 24.54
CA PRO A 243 3.47 9.67 25.59
C PRO A 243 2.07 9.27 25.15
N VAL A 244 1.77 9.42 23.87
CA VAL A 244 0.56 8.95 23.21
C VAL A 244 1.00 7.99 22.10
N PRO A 245 0.86 6.66 22.29
CA PRO A 245 1.16 5.68 21.25
C PRO A 245 0.29 5.90 20.02
N ASP A 246 0.79 5.47 18.87
CA ASP A 246 0.08 5.54 17.61
C ASP A 246 -0.33 6.97 17.16
N ALA A 247 0.33 7.99 17.70
CA ALA A 247 0.19 9.37 17.28
C ALA A 247 1.34 9.83 16.37
N ARG A 248 1.14 10.93 15.67
CA ARG A 248 2.18 11.53 14.84
C ARG A 248 3.12 12.38 15.68
N TYR A 249 4.41 12.28 15.38
CA TYR A 249 5.49 13.05 15.99
C TYR A 249 6.39 13.63 14.91
N ARG A 250 6.94 14.81 15.18
CA ARG A 250 7.98 15.46 14.40
C ARG A 250 9.32 15.36 15.14
N PHE A 251 10.29 14.84 14.42
CA PHE A 251 11.68 14.77 14.88
C PHE A 251 12.50 15.74 14.05
N ARG A 252 13.14 16.67 14.70
CA ARG A 252 14.14 17.54 14.09
C ARG A 252 15.52 17.08 14.57
N ILE A 253 16.41 16.88 13.64
CA ILE A 253 17.72 16.28 13.89
C ILE A 253 18.75 17.21 13.29
N ARG A 254 19.68 17.73 14.11
CA ARG A 254 20.81 18.51 13.64
C ARG A 254 22.05 17.64 13.63
N ALA A 255 22.53 17.33 12.43
CA ALA A 255 23.61 16.38 12.24
C ALA A 255 24.52 16.78 11.06
N ARG A 256 25.74 16.25 11.08
CA ARG A 256 26.69 16.29 9.97
C ARG A 256 27.39 14.93 9.82
N ALA A 257 28.03 14.74 8.70
CA ALA A 257 28.93 13.60 8.53
C ALA A 257 30.29 13.83 9.18
N MET A 258 30.96 12.74 9.56
CA MET A 258 32.35 12.74 9.98
C MET A 258 33.03 11.46 9.49
N ILE A 259 34.33 11.58 9.24
CA ILE A 259 35.21 10.44 8.98
C ILE A 259 35.98 10.15 10.26
N ASP A 260 35.75 8.99 10.85
CA ASP A 260 36.46 8.53 12.01
C ASP A 260 37.86 7.98 11.62
N LYS A 261 38.89 8.64 12.04
CA LYS A 261 40.28 8.21 11.82
C LYS A 261 40.85 7.38 12.99
N THR A 262 40.05 7.14 14.03
CA THR A 262 40.50 6.50 15.29
C THR A 262 39.94 5.12 15.52
N GLY A 263 38.91 4.70 14.76
CA GLY A 263 38.24 3.41 14.90
C GLY A 263 39.06 2.23 14.35
N PRO A 264 38.59 1.01 14.60
CA PRO A 264 39.28 -0.22 14.17
C PRO A 264 39.48 -0.33 12.64
N ASN A 265 38.80 0.50 11.87
CA ASN A 265 38.90 0.61 10.42
C ASN A 265 39.52 1.95 9.97
N ALA A 266 40.17 2.69 10.89
CA ALA A 266 40.88 3.93 10.57
C ALA A 266 41.99 3.65 9.55
N GLY A 267 42.07 4.49 8.54
CA GLY A 267 43.09 4.36 7.49
C GLY A 267 42.80 3.37 6.36
N LYS A 268 41.70 2.60 6.45
CA LYS A 268 41.27 1.71 5.35
C LYS A 268 40.37 2.38 4.32
N ASN A 269 40.05 3.65 4.53
CA ASN A 269 39.12 4.41 3.70
C ASN A 269 39.81 5.50 2.93
N ASP A 270 39.62 5.49 1.63
CA ASP A 270 39.82 6.68 0.81
C ASP A 270 38.59 7.59 0.95
N ALA A 271 38.51 8.20 2.14
CA ALA A 271 37.44 9.11 2.51
C ALA A 271 37.56 10.48 1.82
N THR A 272 38.61 10.65 1.03
CA THR A 272 38.89 11.91 0.31
C THR A 272 38.15 12.00 -1.03
N ARG A 273 37.37 10.98 -1.42
CA ARG A 273 36.58 11.03 -2.64
C ARG A 273 35.37 11.96 -2.45
N PRO A 274 35.32 13.10 -3.14
CA PRO A 274 34.23 14.08 -3.03
C PRO A 274 32.87 13.59 -3.57
N ASP A 275 32.85 12.46 -4.26
CA ASP A 275 31.66 11.85 -4.87
C ASP A 275 30.88 10.92 -3.91
N ARG A 276 31.28 10.84 -2.65
CA ARG A 276 30.62 9.95 -1.70
C ARG A 276 29.58 10.66 -0.88
N HIS A 277 28.33 10.42 -1.24
CA HIS A 277 27.17 10.79 -0.45
C HIS A 277 27.17 10.05 0.89
N ILE A 278 27.23 10.76 1.99
CA ILE A 278 27.10 10.22 3.34
C ILE A 278 25.65 10.41 3.76
N ILE A 279 24.98 9.31 4.05
CA ILE A 279 23.53 9.29 4.25
C ILE A 279 23.23 8.99 5.71
N LEU A 280 22.36 9.80 6.32
CA LEU A 280 21.71 9.52 7.59
C LEU A 280 20.41 8.74 7.32
N LYS A 281 20.33 7.51 7.81
CA LYS A 281 19.08 6.78 7.90
C LYS A 281 18.37 7.17 9.17
N VAL A 282 17.13 7.61 9.04
CA VAL A 282 16.20 7.90 10.12
C VAL A 282 15.04 6.93 10.02
N ALA A 283 14.66 6.28 11.11
CA ALA A 283 13.61 5.28 11.16
C ALA A 283 13.01 5.16 12.57
N LEU A 284 12.01 4.30 12.71
CA LEU A 284 11.51 3.84 13.99
C LEU A 284 11.94 2.38 14.20
N ALA A 285 12.36 2.05 15.42
CA ALA A 285 12.79 0.70 15.78
C ALA A 285 12.26 0.28 17.16
N ASP A 286 12.26 -1.02 17.43
CA ASP A 286 11.95 -1.55 18.76
C ASP A 286 13.08 -1.24 19.76
N TRP A 287 12.70 -1.10 21.03
CA TRP A 287 13.64 -1.03 22.15
C TRP A 287 13.30 -2.08 23.22
N PRO A 288 14.26 -2.91 23.67
CA PRO A 288 15.55 -3.21 23.04
C PRO A 288 15.38 -3.95 21.71
N ARG A 289 16.37 -3.88 20.85
CA ARG A 289 16.34 -4.31 19.46
C ARG A 289 15.89 -5.76 19.26
N THR A 290 14.76 -5.98 18.61
CA THR A 290 14.32 -7.31 18.21
C THR A 290 13.68 -7.36 16.83
N GLY A 291 13.51 -6.22 16.14
CA GLY A 291 12.69 -6.17 14.94
C GLY A 291 13.20 -5.29 13.79
N LEU A 292 12.40 -5.26 12.75
CA LEU A 292 12.62 -4.46 11.56
C LEU A 292 12.40 -2.97 11.87
N THR A 293 13.16 -2.11 11.18
CA THR A 293 12.90 -0.67 11.20
C THR A 293 11.69 -0.33 10.34
N LEU A 294 10.89 0.65 10.80
CA LEU A 294 9.72 1.17 10.10
C LEU A 294 9.98 2.61 9.65
N GLY A 295 9.31 3.04 8.59
CA GLY A 295 9.32 4.43 8.14
C GLY A 295 10.71 4.93 7.73
N ASN A 296 11.52 4.09 7.09
CA ASN A 296 12.88 4.43 6.70
C ASN A 296 12.91 5.67 5.81
N THR A 297 13.63 6.71 6.24
CA THR A 297 13.90 7.93 5.48
C THR A 297 15.41 8.17 5.43
N TYR A 298 15.89 8.73 4.34
CA TYR A 298 17.30 8.89 4.07
C TYR A 298 17.61 10.34 3.76
N PHE A 299 18.60 10.92 4.48
CA PHE A 299 19.03 12.29 4.31
C PHE A 299 20.51 12.35 3.98
N GLU A 300 20.85 13.15 3.01
CA GLU A 300 22.26 13.39 2.67
C GLU A 300 22.90 14.37 3.67
N MET A 301 24.00 13.95 4.28
CA MET A 301 24.78 14.74 5.23
C MET A 301 26.02 15.36 4.57
N SER A 302 26.33 16.56 4.95
CA SER A 302 27.61 17.21 4.64
C SER A 302 28.65 16.95 5.72
N PRO A 303 29.92 16.70 5.38
CA PRO A 303 30.98 16.70 6.38
C PRO A 303 31.43 18.10 6.80
N ALA A 304 31.11 19.12 5.99
CA ALA A 304 31.56 20.50 6.21
C ALA A 304 30.68 21.29 7.17
N GLU A 305 29.41 20.95 7.25
CA GLU A 305 28.42 21.75 8.01
C GLU A 305 27.35 20.89 8.66
N PHE A 306 26.82 21.34 9.78
CA PHE A 306 25.61 20.79 10.37
C PHE A 306 24.39 21.23 9.58
N ARG A 307 23.50 20.26 9.29
CA ARG A 307 22.20 20.51 8.69
C ARG A 307 21.08 20.00 9.58
N GLU A 308 19.91 20.63 9.46
CA GLU A 308 18.70 20.19 10.13
C GLU A 308 17.89 19.31 9.19
N PHE A 309 17.48 18.17 9.72
CA PHE A 309 16.63 17.21 9.04
C PHE A 309 15.32 17.07 9.80
N THR A 310 14.22 17.03 9.07
CA THR A 310 12.89 16.83 9.68
C THR A 310 12.35 15.49 9.23
N TYR A 311 11.91 14.68 10.21
CA TYR A 311 11.26 13.42 10.00
C TYR A 311 9.93 13.42 10.75
N GLU A 312 8.83 13.14 10.06
CA GLU A 312 7.52 12.98 10.67
C GLU A 312 7.05 11.56 10.50
N ALA A 313 6.55 10.97 11.58
CA ALA A 313 6.04 9.62 11.56
C ALA A 313 4.96 9.40 12.62
N ARG A 314 4.06 8.46 12.35
CA ARG A 314 3.24 7.83 13.37
C ARG A 314 4.13 6.87 14.17
N VAL A 315 4.17 7.02 15.48
CA VAL A 315 5.05 6.24 16.37
C VAL A 315 4.23 5.20 17.11
N PRO A 316 4.29 3.91 16.72
CA PRO A 316 3.60 2.84 17.43
C PRO A 316 4.13 2.64 18.85
N LYS A 317 3.32 2.03 19.70
CA LYS A 317 3.73 1.65 21.05
C LYS A 317 5.01 0.80 21.02
N GLY A 318 5.98 1.15 21.86
CA GLY A 318 7.25 0.42 21.95
C GLY A 318 8.26 0.74 20.85
N LYS A 319 7.93 1.62 19.92
CA LYS A 319 8.87 2.12 18.91
C LYS A 319 9.52 3.43 19.40
N THR A 320 10.75 3.63 18.97
CA THR A 320 11.54 4.83 19.24
C THR A 320 12.29 5.28 18.00
N LEU A 321 12.78 6.52 18.01
CA LEU A 321 13.61 7.06 16.93
C LEU A 321 14.91 6.26 16.80
N TRP A 322 15.29 6.01 15.57
CA TRP A 322 16.52 5.31 15.20
C TRP A 322 17.31 6.15 14.20
N LEU A 323 18.54 6.39 14.53
CA LEU A 323 19.49 7.10 13.66
C LEU A 323 20.71 6.21 13.38
N SER A 324 21.13 6.15 12.13
CA SER A 324 22.38 5.49 11.74
C SER A 324 22.95 6.09 10.47
N PRO A 325 24.28 6.18 10.34
CA PRO A 325 24.86 6.38 9.03
C PRO A 325 24.51 5.18 8.15
N TYR A 326 24.05 5.45 6.93
CA TYR A 326 23.59 4.41 6.01
C TYR A 326 24.43 4.43 4.74
N ARG A 327 24.79 3.24 4.33
CA ARG A 327 25.31 3.01 2.99
C ARG A 327 24.82 1.66 2.49
N ALA A 328 24.56 1.56 1.19
CA ALA A 328 24.37 0.27 0.57
C ALA A 328 25.57 -0.61 0.91
N VAL A 329 25.34 -1.75 1.54
CA VAL A 329 26.40 -2.71 1.86
C VAL A 329 26.90 -3.29 0.55
N PRO A 330 28.16 -3.07 0.18
CA PRO A 330 28.70 -3.68 -1.03
C PRO A 330 28.66 -5.21 -0.90
N GLU A 331 28.40 -5.89 -2.01
CA GLU A 331 28.38 -7.35 -2.03
C GLU A 331 29.76 -7.95 -1.74
N LYS A 332 30.83 -7.26 -2.14
CA LYS A 332 32.20 -7.73 -1.99
C LYS A 332 32.78 -7.37 -0.62
N PRO A 333 33.47 -8.32 0.06
CA PRO A 333 34.11 -8.07 1.37
C PRO A 333 35.09 -6.90 1.38
N ASP A 334 35.89 -6.72 0.33
CA ASP A 334 36.88 -5.66 0.20
C ASP A 334 36.24 -4.26 0.14
N GLU A 335 35.07 -4.15 -0.45
CA GLU A 335 34.31 -2.92 -0.53
C GLU A 335 33.62 -2.58 0.81
N ARG A 336 33.34 -3.59 1.66
CA ARG A 336 32.80 -3.37 3.02
C ARG A 336 33.78 -2.63 3.92
N ALA A 337 35.07 -2.89 3.77
CA ALA A 337 36.12 -2.17 4.49
C ALA A 337 36.14 -0.67 4.11
N MET A 338 35.75 -0.33 2.88
CA MET A 338 35.71 1.06 2.41
C MET A 338 34.60 1.92 3.01
N VAL A 339 33.60 1.34 3.65
CA VAL A 339 32.49 2.07 4.30
C VAL A 339 32.68 2.20 5.80
N ALA A 340 33.64 1.50 6.36
CA ALA A 340 34.01 1.63 7.77
C ALA A 340 34.64 3.02 8.02
N GLY A 341 34.35 3.62 9.16
CA GLY A 341 34.89 4.93 9.56
C GLY A 341 34.02 6.13 9.19
N ILE A 342 32.83 5.92 8.61
CA ILE A 342 31.85 6.98 8.43
C ILE A 342 30.98 7.08 9.69
N CYS A 343 30.83 8.31 10.22
CA CYS A 343 30.01 8.61 11.38
C CYS A 343 28.93 9.64 11.04
N ALA A 344 27.81 9.54 11.72
CA ALA A 344 26.85 10.62 11.85
C ALA A 344 27.09 11.34 13.17
N VAL A 345 27.55 12.59 13.12
CA VAL A 345 27.69 13.46 14.28
C VAL A 345 26.38 14.14 14.53
N VAL A 346 25.80 13.92 15.70
CA VAL A 346 24.50 14.47 16.09
C VAL A 346 24.75 15.54 17.14
N GLU A 347 24.31 16.76 16.87
CA GLU A 347 24.41 17.87 17.84
C GLU A 347 23.22 17.84 18.79
N TRP A 348 22.01 17.69 18.22
CA TRP A 348 20.79 17.58 19.02
C TRP A 348 19.67 16.87 18.23
N VAL A 349 18.72 16.36 18.99
CA VAL A 349 17.44 15.89 18.49
C VAL A 349 16.31 16.56 19.27
N GLU A 350 15.33 17.05 18.56
CA GLU A 350 14.11 17.64 19.10
C GLU A 350 12.91 16.81 18.67
N ILE A 351 12.06 16.48 19.64
CA ILE A 351 10.83 15.69 19.42
C ILE A 351 9.65 16.57 19.80
N GLU A 352 8.72 16.75 18.86
CA GLU A 352 7.49 17.52 19.04
C GLU A 352 6.29 16.60 18.76
N GLY A 353 5.37 16.54 19.71
CA GLY A 353 4.14 15.76 19.55
C GLY A 353 3.43 15.40 20.85
N PRO A 354 2.27 14.77 20.76
CA PRO A 354 1.59 14.37 19.53
C PRO A 354 1.16 15.57 18.68
N LEU A 355 1.28 15.42 17.35
CA LEU A 355 0.88 16.46 16.40
C LEU A 355 -0.61 16.33 16.06
N HIS A 356 -1.30 17.45 16.05
CA HIS A 356 -2.71 17.53 15.68
C HIS A 356 -2.88 18.67 14.67
N GLU A 357 -3.13 18.34 13.41
CA GLU A 357 -3.44 19.35 12.38
C GLU A 357 -4.72 20.09 12.71
N GLN A 358 -5.70 19.35 13.21
CA GLN A 358 -6.97 19.88 13.70
C GLN A 358 -7.52 19.01 14.84
N TRP A 359 -8.33 19.63 15.69
CA TRP A 359 -9.04 18.94 16.76
C TRP A 359 -10.50 19.43 16.83
N PRO A 360 -11.49 18.54 16.85
CA PRO A 360 -11.46 17.10 16.65
C PRO A 360 -10.89 16.68 15.29
N PRO A 361 -10.29 15.46 15.16
CA PRO A 361 -9.81 14.93 13.89
C PRO A 361 -10.93 14.81 12.84
N PRO A 362 -10.58 14.77 11.53
CA PRO A 362 -11.57 14.69 10.45
C PRO A 362 -12.56 13.53 10.60
N GLY A 363 -12.08 12.35 11.03
CA GLY A 363 -12.93 11.18 11.24
C GLY A 363 -13.99 11.39 12.30
N HIS A 364 -13.61 11.98 13.43
CA HIS A 364 -14.58 12.30 14.46
C HIS A 364 -15.65 13.28 13.96
N ARG A 365 -15.23 14.31 13.22
CA ARG A 365 -16.17 15.26 12.62
C ARG A 365 -17.08 14.64 11.58
N LEU A 366 -16.59 13.66 10.83
CA LEU A 366 -17.41 12.94 9.87
C LEU A 366 -18.48 12.10 10.56
N LEU A 367 -18.14 11.45 11.69
CA LEU A 367 -19.02 10.55 12.42
C LEU A 367 -20.02 11.32 13.34
N TYR A 368 -19.53 12.36 13.99
CA TYR A 368 -20.28 13.05 15.04
C TYR A 368 -20.57 14.54 14.74
N GLY A 369 -20.05 15.05 13.61
CA GLY A 369 -20.26 16.44 13.21
C GLY A 369 -19.67 17.42 14.22
N ASP A 370 -20.52 18.33 14.63
CA ASP A 370 -20.28 19.40 15.61
C ASP A 370 -20.87 19.09 16.99
N LEU A 371 -21.26 17.85 17.25
CA LEU A 371 -21.79 17.45 18.55
C LEU A 371 -20.76 17.71 19.65
N PRO A 372 -21.20 18.31 20.79
CA PRO A 372 -20.29 18.62 21.88
C PRO A 372 -19.75 17.36 22.55
N LEU A 373 -18.47 17.40 22.87
CA LEU A 373 -17.80 16.39 23.68
C LEU A 373 -17.97 16.73 25.16
N GLN A 374 -18.49 15.80 25.91
CA GLN A 374 -18.65 15.94 27.36
C GLN A 374 -18.04 14.75 28.10
N PRO A 375 -17.62 14.93 29.37
CA PRO A 375 -17.15 13.81 30.19
C PRO A 375 -18.21 12.70 30.24
N ALA A 376 -17.79 11.47 30.03
CA ALA A 376 -18.66 10.30 30.16
C ALA A 376 -19.13 10.12 31.62
N ASP A 377 -18.23 10.40 32.58
CA ASP A 377 -18.53 10.48 34.01
C ASP A 377 -18.19 11.91 34.50
N PRO A 378 -19.19 12.67 35.02
CA PRO A 378 -18.95 13.99 35.58
C PRO A 378 -17.94 14.04 36.73
N LYS A 379 -17.73 12.92 37.44
CA LYS A 379 -16.76 12.81 38.54
C LYS A 379 -15.31 12.71 38.04
N THR A 380 -15.11 12.37 36.76
CA THR A 380 -13.79 12.24 36.15
C THR A 380 -13.69 13.02 34.85
N PRO A 381 -13.79 14.36 34.87
CA PRO A 381 -13.97 15.19 33.67
C PRO A 381 -12.75 15.17 32.71
N GLY A 382 -11.61 14.70 33.16
CA GLY A 382 -10.37 14.65 32.37
C GLY A 382 -10.05 13.27 31.78
N LYS A 383 -10.93 12.25 31.89
CA LYS A 383 -10.60 10.89 31.45
C LYS A 383 -11.31 10.52 30.15
N ASP A 384 -12.59 10.29 30.23
CA ASP A 384 -13.35 9.75 29.10
C ASP A 384 -14.36 10.77 28.59
N LEU A 385 -14.36 10.98 27.28
CA LEU A 385 -15.27 11.88 26.58
C LEU A 385 -16.25 11.08 25.74
N ARG A 386 -17.46 11.62 25.57
CA ARG A 386 -18.46 11.14 24.63
C ARG A 386 -19.13 12.30 23.91
N ALA A 387 -19.52 12.08 22.67
CA ALA A 387 -20.39 13.00 21.96
C ALA A 387 -21.78 12.97 22.58
N THR A 388 -22.39 14.14 22.81
CA THR A 388 -23.71 14.28 23.40
C THR A 388 -24.62 15.07 22.48
N SER A 389 -25.91 14.76 22.51
CA SER A 389 -26.93 15.43 21.71
C SER A 389 -28.15 15.75 22.55
N ALA A 390 -28.71 16.93 22.34
CA ALA A 390 -30.01 17.31 22.87
C ALA A 390 -31.16 16.72 22.05
N GLN A 391 -30.93 16.33 20.81
CA GLN A 391 -31.89 15.75 19.88
C GLN A 391 -31.31 14.50 19.18
N PRO A 392 -31.06 13.39 19.92
CA PRO A 392 -30.27 12.28 19.46
C PRO A 392 -30.73 11.67 18.12
N GLU A 393 -32.07 11.51 17.95
CA GLU A 393 -32.62 10.93 16.72
C GLU A 393 -32.44 11.86 15.50
N ALA A 394 -32.69 13.15 15.68
CA ALA A 394 -32.53 14.13 14.60
C ALA A 394 -31.06 14.26 14.17
N ASP A 395 -30.17 14.33 15.13
CA ASP A 395 -28.73 14.38 14.87
C ASP A 395 -28.21 13.07 14.22
N ALA A 396 -28.64 11.90 14.69
CA ALA A 396 -28.29 10.64 14.08
C ALA A 396 -28.75 10.57 12.62
N ARG A 397 -29.98 10.99 12.30
CA ARG A 397 -30.48 11.07 10.92
C ARG A 397 -29.60 11.99 10.07
N ARG A 398 -29.31 13.20 10.58
CA ARG A 398 -28.44 14.17 9.86
C ARG A 398 -27.05 13.62 9.58
N LEU A 399 -26.43 12.99 10.57
CA LEU A 399 -25.09 12.42 10.46
C LEU A 399 -25.06 11.22 9.50
N LEU A 400 -26.07 10.34 9.58
CA LEU A 400 -26.19 9.21 8.63
C LEU A 400 -26.39 9.70 7.20
N ALA A 401 -27.25 10.70 6.97
CA ALA A 401 -27.47 11.26 5.64
C ALA A 401 -26.19 11.87 5.05
N ALA A 402 -25.29 12.40 5.88
CA ALA A 402 -23.99 12.92 5.45
C ALA A 402 -22.92 11.83 5.24
N PHE A 403 -22.96 10.77 6.02
CA PHE A 403 -21.97 9.69 6.02
C PHE A 403 -22.23 8.63 4.95
N LEU A 404 -23.46 8.13 4.86
CA LEU A 404 -23.81 6.98 4.01
C LEU A 404 -23.47 7.16 2.53
N PRO A 405 -23.69 8.35 1.90
CA PRO A 405 -23.30 8.56 0.50
C PRO A 405 -21.78 8.42 0.27
N LYS A 406 -20.95 8.80 1.25
CA LYS A 406 -19.50 8.66 1.19
C LYS A 406 -19.08 7.20 1.39
N ALA A 407 -19.69 6.50 2.35
CA ALA A 407 -19.41 5.10 2.64
C ALA A 407 -19.83 4.18 1.48
N PHE A 408 -21.00 4.42 0.90
CA PHE A 408 -21.50 3.63 -0.25
C PHE A 408 -21.02 4.11 -1.61
N ARG A 409 -20.36 5.28 -1.67
CA ARG A 409 -19.87 5.90 -2.92
C ARG A 409 -20.96 6.06 -3.99
N ARG A 410 -22.20 6.30 -3.55
CA ARG A 410 -23.35 6.56 -4.39
C ARG A 410 -24.38 7.39 -3.64
N PRO A 411 -25.34 8.02 -4.34
CA PRO A 411 -26.51 8.59 -3.67
C PRO A 411 -27.23 7.52 -2.83
N VAL A 412 -27.79 7.95 -1.72
CA VAL A 412 -28.54 7.10 -0.77
C VAL A 412 -29.96 7.65 -0.64
N SER A 413 -30.95 6.78 -0.64
CA SER A 413 -32.35 7.15 -0.49
C SER A 413 -32.71 7.45 0.98
N GLU A 414 -33.80 8.15 1.19
CA GLU A 414 -34.35 8.40 2.55
C GLU A 414 -34.74 7.09 3.26
N ASP A 415 -35.19 6.08 2.52
CA ASP A 415 -35.50 4.76 3.08
C ASP A 415 -34.25 4.08 3.64
N GLU A 416 -33.13 4.10 2.88
CA GLU A 416 -31.86 3.56 3.34
C GLU A 416 -31.33 4.30 4.58
N VAL A 417 -31.47 5.63 4.64
CA VAL A 417 -31.12 6.40 5.84
C VAL A 417 -31.98 5.97 7.02
N SER A 418 -33.28 5.75 6.78
CA SER A 418 -34.22 5.34 7.83
C SER A 418 -33.97 3.93 8.36
N GLU A 419 -33.56 2.99 7.50
CA GLU A 419 -33.14 1.64 7.90
C GLU A 419 -31.92 1.70 8.84
N HIS A 420 -30.91 2.47 8.47
CA HIS A 420 -29.71 2.63 9.30
C HIS A 420 -30.00 3.38 10.60
N LEU A 421 -30.90 4.38 10.57
CA LEU A 421 -31.37 5.07 11.77
C LEU A 421 -32.06 4.11 12.74
N ALA A 422 -32.84 3.16 12.25
CA ALA A 422 -33.48 2.15 13.10
C ALA A 422 -32.45 1.32 13.88
N LEU A 423 -31.33 0.94 13.25
CA LEU A 423 -30.24 0.26 13.93
C LEU A 423 -29.59 1.12 15.02
N VAL A 424 -29.33 2.40 14.72
CA VAL A 424 -28.78 3.34 15.71
C VAL A 424 -29.72 3.49 16.91
N LYS A 425 -31.04 3.59 16.67
CA LYS A 425 -32.05 3.70 17.75
C LYS A 425 -32.07 2.46 18.66
N GLN A 426 -31.87 1.27 18.13
CA GLN A 426 -31.74 0.04 18.93
C GLN A 426 -30.54 0.06 19.88
N GLN A 427 -29.46 0.75 19.51
CA GLN A 427 -28.27 0.88 20.35
C GLN A 427 -28.37 2.04 21.37
N MET A 428 -29.30 2.97 21.15
CA MET A 428 -29.56 4.12 22.05
C MET A 428 -30.53 3.78 23.16
N ALA A 429 -31.37 2.74 22.98
CA ALA A 429 -32.38 2.28 23.95
C ALA A 429 -31.74 1.43 25.05
#